data_a720a2a33d4a35fd27be509f05848031
#
_entry.id   a720a2a33d4a35fd27be509f05848031
#
_cell.length_a   1.000
_cell.length_b   1.000
_cell.length_c   1.000
_cell.angle_alpha   90.00
_cell.angle_beta   90.00
_cell.angle_gamma   90.00
#
_symmetry.space_group_name_H-M   'P 1'
#
loop_
_entity.id
_entity.type
_entity.pdbx_description
1 polymer ?
#
loop_
_entity_poly.entity_id
_entity_poly.type
_entity_poly.pdbx_seq_one_letter_code
_entity_poly.pdbx_strand_id
1 'polypeptide(L)'
;MNRFALLATPLLVLTLAACSNTGTSQLVQAPVATAPAVTRPLVPTPAQTTQQALLTTSVANGFVDPAALAIMSAKDSAEANSAQFYALQFGRPGAPRNWSGDKGTSGSVAVGPYVRVNNLDCRDFTHTVKANGQDYVKKGTACREQNGNWAVVPGATG
;
A
#
# COMPACT_ATOMS: atom_id res chain seq x y z
N MET A 1 -19.52 -0.19 53.61
CA MET A 1 -18.30 -0.11 54.45
C MET A 1 -17.10 -0.09 53.48
N ASN A 2 -16.76 1.10 53.12
CA ASN A 2 -15.51 1.82 53.34
C ASN A 2 -14.24 1.04 52.99
N ARG A 3 -13.50 1.53 51.99
CA ARG A 3 -12.15 2.12 52.17
C ARG A 3 -11.65 2.80 50.92
N PHE A 4 -11.63 4.13 51.00
CA PHE A 4 -10.84 5.02 50.16
C PHE A 4 -9.35 4.74 50.40
N ALA A 5 -8.56 4.59 49.32
CA ALA A 5 -7.10 4.73 49.34
C ALA A 5 -6.70 5.78 48.31
N LEU A 6 -6.46 6.98 48.82
CA LEU A 6 -5.72 8.05 48.11
C LEU A 6 -4.24 7.61 47.95
N LEU A 7 -3.77 7.55 46.72
CA LEU A 7 -2.33 7.51 46.42
C LEU A 7 -1.93 8.73 45.62
N ALA A 8 -1.09 9.51 46.21
CA ALA A 8 -0.51 10.75 45.73
C ALA A 8 0.40 10.50 44.52
N THR A 9 0.21 11.31 43.47
CA THR A 9 1.08 11.37 42.30
C THR A 9 2.23 12.36 42.59
N PRO A 10 3.53 12.02 42.38
CA PRO A 10 4.60 12.99 42.38
C PRO A 10 4.69 13.68 41.02
N LEU A 11 4.69 14.99 41.04
CA LEU A 11 4.90 15.93 39.95
C LEU A 11 6.37 15.87 39.52
N LEU A 12 6.62 15.34 38.32
CA LEU A 12 7.97 15.35 37.72
C LEU A 12 8.15 16.64 36.90
N VAL A 13 8.89 17.59 37.41
CA VAL A 13 9.25 18.83 36.73
C VAL A 13 10.42 18.53 35.78
N LEU A 14 10.15 18.55 34.45
CA LEU A 14 11.22 18.55 33.44
C LEU A 14 11.67 19.99 33.17
N THR A 15 12.89 20.30 33.54
CA THR A 15 13.59 21.55 33.17
C THR A 15 14.09 21.46 31.74
N LEU A 16 13.56 22.31 30.84
CA LEU A 16 14.12 22.55 29.51
C LEU A 16 15.38 23.39 29.62
N ALA A 17 16.54 22.81 29.30
CA ALA A 17 17.78 23.55 29.08
C ALA A 17 17.75 24.14 27.66
N ALA A 18 17.55 25.45 27.54
CA ALA A 18 17.72 26.20 26.31
C ALA A 18 19.22 26.47 26.09
N CYS A 19 19.81 25.83 25.09
CA CYS A 19 21.11 26.20 24.54
C CYS A 19 20.94 27.34 23.53
N SER A 20 21.10 28.59 23.98
CA SER A 20 21.26 29.77 23.12
C SER A 20 22.69 29.81 22.59
N ASN A 21 22.90 29.46 21.33
CA ASN A 21 24.17 29.62 20.65
C ASN A 21 24.17 30.97 19.92
N THR A 22 24.58 32.06 20.61
CA THR A 22 24.85 33.36 20.02
C THR A 22 26.26 33.38 19.42
N GLY A 23 26.38 32.87 18.19
CA GLY A 23 27.56 33.03 17.37
C GLY A 23 27.32 34.13 16.35
N THR A 24 27.83 35.35 16.67
CA THR A 24 28.01 36.45 15.71
C THR A 24 29.09 36.06 14.70
N SER A 25 28.71 35.53 13.55
CA SER A 25 29.63 35.33 12.41
C SER A 25 29.43 36.47 11.43
N GLN A 26 30.50 37.24 11.26
CA GLN A 26 30.64 38.29 10.27
C GLN A 26 30.38 37.75 8.88
N LEU A 27 29.55 38.48 8.10
CA LEU A 27 29.32 38.27 6.68
C LEU A 27 30.59 38.62 5.90
N VAL A 28 31.38 37.62 5.58
CA VAL A 28 32.33 37.72 4.49
C VAL A 28 31.55 37.27 3.25
N GLN A 29 31.15 38.21 2.42
CA GLN A 29 30.60 37.95 1.11
C GLN A 29 31.70 37.40 0.20
N ALA A 30 31.73 36.09 0.02
CA ALA A 30 32.48 35.46 -1.05
C ALA A 30 31.64 35.55 -2.35
N PRO A 31 32.29 35.74 -3.52
CA PRO A 31 31.57 35.85 -4.80
C PRO A 31 30.79 34.55 -5.06
N VAL A 32 29.50 34.70 -5.35
CA VAL A 32 28.61 33.61 -5.74
C VAL A 32 29.06 33.08 -7.09
N ALA A 33 29.82 32.00 -7.08
CA ALA A 33 30.01 31.20 -8.28
C ALA A 33 28.67 30.50 -8.57
N THR A 34 28.01 30.94 -9.64
CA THR A 34 26.79 30.31 -10.16
C THR A 34 27.20 28.92 -10.70
N ALA A 35 27.14 27.92 -9.84
CA ALA A 35 27.28 26.54 -10.28
C ALA A 35 26.04 26.19 -11.13
N PRO A 36 26.20 25.56 -12.31
CA PRO A 36 25.07 25.10 -13.07
C PRO A 36 24.28 24.10 -12.21
N ALA A 37 22.97 24.32 -12.12
CA ALA A 37 22.06 23.39 -11.46
C ALA A 37 22.10 22.06 -12.22
N VAL A 38 22.88 21.12 -11.69
CA VAL A 38 22.85 19.73 -12.17
C VAL A 38 21.50 19.18 -11.72
N THR A 39 20.56 19.13 -12.67
CA THR A 39 19.27 18.45 -12.47
C THR A 39 19.56 16.96 -12.36
N ARG A 40 19.84 16.53 -11.14
CA ARG A 40 20.03 15.10 -10.85
C ARG A 40 18.69 14.41 -11.05
N PRO A 41 18.57 13.40 -11.92
CA PRO A 41 17.34 12.63 -12.02
C PRO A 41 16.99 12.09 -10.62
N LEU A 42 15.77 12.39 -10.15
CA LEU A 42 15.27 11.84 -8.91
C LEU A 42 15.06 10.34 -9.11
N VAL A 43 16.00 9.53 -8.65
CA VAL A 43 15.80 8.08 -8.59
C VAL A 43 14.75 7.84 -7.53
N PRO A 44 13.58 7.24 -7.86
CA PRO A 44 12.52 6.99 -6.89
C PRO A 44 13.05 6.07 -5.79
N THR A 45 12.71 6.39 -4.55
CA THR A 45 13.06 5.54 -3.41
C THR A 45 12.28 4.22 -3.47
N PRO A 46 12.78 3.13 -2.86
CA PRO A 46 12.08 1.85 -2.81
C PRO A 46 10.64 1.95 -2.30
N ALA A 47 10.38 2.84 -1.34
CA ALA A 47 9.03 3.09 -0.82
C ALA A 47 8.11 3.74 -1.86
N GLN A 48 8.60 4.67 -2.67
CA GLN A 48 7.85 5.30 -3.77
C GLN A 48 7.54 4.29 -4.87
N THR A 49 8.48 3.42 -5.20
CA THR A 49 8.28 2.36 -6.20
C THR A 49 7.21 1.36 -5.74
N THR A 50 7.22 0.97 -4.46
CA THR A 50 6.21 0.07 -3.89
C THR A 50 4.82 0.71 -3.89
N GLN A 51 4.73 1.98 -3.51
CA GLN A 51 3.46 2.71 -3.48
C GLN A 51 2.88 2.90 -4.89
N GLN A 52 3.72 3.17 -5.88
CA GLN A 52 3.31 3.28 -7.28
C GLN A 52 2.84 1.92 -7.84
N ALA A 53 3.51 0.83 -7.48
CA ALA A 53 3.09 -0.53 -7.84
C ALA A 53 1.72 -0.90 -7.23
N LEU A 54 1.44 -0.48 -6.00
CA LEU A 54 0.13 -0.67 -5.36
C LEU A 54 -0.98 0.12 -6.08
N LEU A 55 -0.70 1.33 -6.54
CA LEU A 55 -1.66 2.16 -7.29
C LEU A 55 -1.99 1.58 -8.67
N THR A 56 -1.02 0.97 -9.33
CA THR A 56 -1.20 0.37 -10.66
C THR A 56 -1.82 -1.03 -10.59
N THR A 57 -1.66 -1.73 -9.49
CA THR A 57 -2.38 -2.99 -9.21
C THR A 57 -3.74 -2.71 -8.54
N SER A 58 -4.35 -1.57 -8.87
CA SER A 58 -5.61 -1.14 -8.28
C SER A 58 -6.74 -2.12 -8.60
N VAL A 59 -7.54 -2.45 -7.60
CA VAL A 59 -8.75 -3.28 -7.78
C VAL A 59 -9.74 -2.67 -8.77
N ALA A 60 -9.69 -1.34 -8.99
CA ALA A 60 -10.43 -0.64 -10.03
C ALA A 60 -10.00 -1.03 -11.46
N ASN A 61 -8.82 -1.62 -11.63
CA ASN A 61 -8.29 -2.05 -12.93
C ASN A 61 -8.69 -3.50 -13.28
N GLY A 62 -9.85 -3.93 -12.86
CA GLY A 62 -10.41 -5.22 -13.23
C GLY A 62 -10.11 -6.39 -12.29
N PHE A 63 -9.48 -6.14 -11.14
CA PHE A 63 -9.18 -7.17 -10.15
C PHE A 63 -10.36 -7.52 -9.24
N VAL A 64 -11.38 -6.68 -9.18
CA VAL A 64 -12.59 -6.88 -8.37
C VAL A 64 -13.82 -6.81 -9.27
N ASP A 65 -14.87 -7.46 -8.85
CA ASP A 65 -16.18 -7.37 -9.53
C ASP A 65 -16.68 -5.91 -9.50
N PRO A 66 -17.15 -5.36 -10.63
CA PRO A 66 -17.61 -3.97 -10.70
C PRO A 66 -18.75 -3.65 -9.74
N ALA A 67 -19.64 -4.59 -9.45
CA ALA A 67 -20.74 -4.39 -8.52
C ALA A 67 -20.23 -4.27 -7.06
N ALA A 68 -19.20 -5.05 -6.70
CA ALA A 68 -18.53 -4.89 -5.42
C ALA A 68 -17.83 -3.54 -5.33
N LEU A 69 -17.11 -3.16 -6.39
CA LEU A 69 -16.36 -1.89 -6.43
C LEU A 69 -17.26 -0.67 -6.20
N ALA A 70 -18.48 -0.71 -6.71
CA ALA A 70 -19.47 0.38 -6.57
C ALA A 70 -19.93 0.63 -5.12
N ILE A 71 -19.81 -0.37 -4.23
CA ILE A 71 -20.25 -0.29 -2.83
C ILE A 71 -19.09 -0.28 -1.82
N MET A 72 -17.85 -0.47 -2.29
CA MET A 72 -16.64 -0.44 -1.46
C MET A 72 -16.28 0.97 -1.04
N SER A 73 -15.88 1.13 0.22
CA SER A 73 -15.30 2.38 0.72
C SER A 73 -13.86 2.56 0.22
N ALA A 74 -13.29 3.74 0.44
CA ALA A 74 -11.88 4.00 0.14
C ALA A 74 -10.94 3.08 0.92
N LYS A 75 -11.30 2.75 2.18
CA LYS A 75 -10.53 1.82 3.01
C LYS A 75 -10.64 0.39 2.48
N ASP A 76 -11.85 -0.07 2.12
CA ASP A 76 -12.05 -1.39 1.52
C ASP A 76 -11.18 -1.54 0.27
N SER A 77 -11.19 -0.52 -0.60
CA SER A 77 -10.38 -0.50 -1.82
C SER A 77 -8.88 -0.53 -1.54
N ALA A 78 -8.41 0.18 -0.51
CA ALA A 78 -7.00 0.19 -0.11
C ALA A 78 -6.55 -1.19 0.42
N GLU A 79 -7.36 -1.82 1.28
CA GLU A 79 -7.07 -3.15 1.82
C GLU A 79 -7.11 -4.23 0.73
N ALA A 80 -8.12 -4.17 -0.15
CA ALA A 80 -8.25 -5.06 -1.28
C ALA A 80 -7.07 -4.92 -2.27
N ASN A 81 -6.63 -3.68 -2.57
CA ASN A 81 -5.45 -3.39 -3.41
C ASN A 81 -4.19 -4.02 -2.81
N SER A 82 -3.98 -3.80 -1.52
CA SER A 82 -2.84 -4.35 -0.78
C SER A 82 -2.85 -5.88 -0.84
N ALA A 83 -3.99 -6.50 -0.53
CA ALA A 83 -4.14 -7.95 -0.56
C ALA A 83 -3.89 -8.52 -1.96
N GLN A 84 -4.45 -7.88 -3.00
CA GLN A 84 -4.27 -8.28 -4.40
C GLN A 84 -2.81 -8.23 -4.83
N PHE A 85 -2.13 -7.11 -4.57
CA PHE A 85 -0.72 -6.96 -4.90
C PHE A 85 0.14 -8.03 -4.22
N TYR A 86 -0.01 -8.19 -2.90
CA TYR A 86 0.80 -9.16 -2.15
C TYR A 86 0.47 -10.61 -2.51
N ALA A 87 -0.78 -10.93 -2.86
CA ALA A 87 -1.15 -12.26 -3.32
C ALA A 87 -0.47 -12.57 -4.66
N LEU A 88 -0.54 -11.67 -5.63
CA LEU A 88 0.11 -11.84 -6.94
C LEU A 88 1.64 -11.94 -6.80
N GLN A 89 2.24 -11.07 -5.99
CA GLN A 89 3.70 -10.96 -5.88
C GLN A 89 4.32 -12.10 -5.06
N PHE A 90 3.70 -12.49 -3.95
CA PHE A 90 4.29 -13.40 -2.97
C PHE A 90 3.37 -14.56 -2.55
N GLY A 91 2.12 -14.57 -3.01
CA GLY A 91 1.15 -15.58 -2.60
C GLY A 91 1.55 -16.99 -3.05
N ARG A 92 1.23 -17.96 -2.23
CA ARG A 92 1.38 -19.39 -2.57
C ARG A 92 0.11 -19.89 -3.25
N PRO A 93 0.19 -20.70 -4.29
CA PRO A 93 -0.98 -21.35 -4.88
C PRO A 93 -1.79 -22.09 -3.81
N GLY A 94 -3.11 -21.90 -3.82
CA GLY A 94 -4.02 -22.54 -2.87
C GLY A 94 -4.08 -21.94 -1.47
N ALA A 95 -3.27 -20.90 -1.17
CA ALA A 95 -3.31 -20.20 0.11
C ALA A 95 -3.88 -18.78 -0.10
N PRO A 96 -5.17 -18.54 0.20
CA PRO A 96 -5.78 -17.23 0.00
C PRO A 96 -5.22 -16.21 0.99
N ARG A 97 -5.05 -14.96 0.52
CA ARG A 97 -4.74 -13.81 1.34
C ARG A 97 -6.04 -13.09 1.70
N ASN A 98 -6.37 -13.09 2.98
CA ASN A 98 -7.56 -12.41 3.49
C ASN A 98 -7.28 -10.94 3.78
N TRP A 99 -8.33 -10.12 3.69
CA TRP A 99 -8.32 -8.71 4.06
C TRP A 99 -9.66 -8.32 4.72
N SER A 100 -9.63 -7.25 5.49
CA SER A 100 -10.81 -6.69 6.17
C SER A 100 -10.83 -5.19 6.00
N GLY A 101 -11.95 -4.66 5.57
CA GLY A 101 -12.20 -3.24 5.36
C GLY A 101 -13.09 -2.63 6.45
N ASP A 102 -14.03 -1.78 6.02
CA ASP A 102 -14.99 -1.10 6.88
C ASP A 102 -16.34 -1.81 6.93
N LYS A 103 -17.14 -1.52 7.97
CA LYS A 103 -18.58 -1.87 8.06
C LYS A 103 -18.90 -3.34 7.75
N GLY A 104 -17.96 -4.23 8.09
CA GLY A 104 -18.13 -5.66 7.84
C GLY A 104 -17.76 -6.11 6.43
N THR A 105 -17.25 -5.22 5.58
CA THR A 105 -16.65 -5.60 4.29
C THR A 105 -15.36 -6.35 4.51
N SER A 106 -15.19 -7.44 3.80
CA SER A 106 -13.98 -8.28 3.85
C SER A 106 -13.81 -9.02 2.54
N GLY A 107 -12.68 -9.68 2.37
CA GLY A 107 -12.48 -10.48 1.19
C GLY A 107 -11.26 -11.37 1.25
N SER A 108 -11.02 -12.07 0.14
CA SER A 108 -9.85 -12.92 -0.02
C SER A 108 -9.37 -12.94 -1.46
N VAL A 109 -8.07 -13.08 -1.64
CA VAL A 109 -7.42 -13.22 -2.94
C VAL A 109 -6.69 -14.55 -2.95
N ALA A 110 -7.10 -15.44 -3.82
CA ALA A 110 -6.40 -16.68 -4.14
C ALA A 110 -5.68 -16.52 -5.49
N VAL A 111 -4.51 -17.14 -5.63
CA VAL A 111 -3.71 -17.10 -6.85
C VAL A 111 -3.26 -18.50 -7.27
N GLY A 112 -3.11 -18.69 -8.57
CA GLY A 112 -2.53 -19.87 -9.17
C GLY A 112 -1.00 -19.86 -9.17
N PRO A 113 -0.35 -20.88 -9.73
CA PRO A 113 1.08 -20.91 -9.98
C PRO A 113 1.48 -19.83 -10.99
N TYR A 114 2.79 -19.52 -11.05
CA TYR A 114 3.34 -18.72 -12.13
C TYR A 114 3.33 -19.50 -13.44
N VAL A 115 2.83 -18.86 -14.48
CA VAL A 115 2.87 -19.38 -15.86
C VAL A 115 3.54 -18.32 -16.72
N ARG A 116 4.45 -18.72 -17.59
CA ARG A 116 5.12 -17.79 -18.50
C ARG A 116 4.38 -17.69 -19.80
N VAL A 117 3.92 -16.48 -20.13
CA VAL A 117 3.23 -16.16 -21.37
C VAL A 117 3.94 -14.99 -22.06
N ASN A 118 4.45 -15.19 -23.29
CA ASN A 118 5.16 -14.16 -24.05
C ASN A 118 6.25 -13.43 -23.24
N ASN A 119 7.06 -14.17 -22.49
CA ASN A 119 8.12 -13.66 -21.61
C ASN A 119 7.64 -12.88 -20.37
N LEU A 120 6.35 -12.82 -20.10
CA LEU A 120 5.77 -12.27 -18.90
C LEU A 120 5.43 -13.37 -17.90
N ASP A 121 5.63 -13.10 -16.62
CA ASP A 121 5.16 -13.97 -15.55
C ASP A 121 3.68 -13.65 -15.29
N CYS A 122 2.80 -14.62 -15.52
CA CYS A 122 1.36 -14.48 -15.34
C CYS A 122 0.86 -15.41 -14.24
N ARG A 123 -0.27 -15.05 -13.64
CA ARG A 123 -0.97 -15.86 -12.64
C ARG A 123 -2.47 -15.71 -12.78
N ASP A 124 -3.18 -16.79 -12.62
CA ASP A 124 -4.61 -16.73 -12.40
C ASP A 124 -4.90 -16.22 -11.00
N PHE A 125 -6.00 -15.50 -10.86
CA PHE A 125 -6.47 -15.02 -9.57
C PHE A 125 -7.96 -15.21 -9.41
N THR A 126 -8.38 -15.36 -8.16
CA THR A 126 -9.79 -15.26 -7.74
C THR A 126 -9.83 -14.28 -6.59
N HIS A 127 -10.52 -13.16 -6.79
CA HIS A 127 -10.78 -12.17 -5.74
C HIS A 127 -12.25 -12.27 -5.32
N THR A 128 -12.48 -12.58 -4.07
CA THR A 128 -13.80 -12.61 -3.46
C THR A 128 -13.94 -11.41 -2.53
N VAL A 129 -15.02 -10.64 -2.69
CA VAL A 129 -15.41 -9.56 -1.79
C VAL A 129 -16.71 -9.95 -1.13
N LYS A 130 -16.78 -9.84 0.19
CA LYS A 130 -17.98 -10.04 1.01
C LYS A 130 -18.47 -8.69 1.51
N ALA A 131 -19.65 -8.28 1.10
CA ALA A 131 -20.26 -7.03 1.53
C ALA A 131 -21.78 -7.17 1.56
N ASN A 132 -22.42 -6.58 2.56
CA ASN A 132 -23.88 -6.60 2.73
C ASN A 132 -24.50 -8.02 2.70
N GLY A 133 -23.74 -9.01 3.23
CA GLY A 133 -24.19 -10.42 3.25
C GLY A 133 -24.11 -11.13 1.91
N GLN A 134 -23.48 -10.53 0.89
CA GLN A 134 -23.35 -11.08 -0.45
C GLN A 134 -21.86 -11.28 -0.83
N ASP A 135 -21.58 -12.32 -1.62
CA ASP A 135 -20.26 -12.60 -2.14
C ASP A 135 -20.18 -12.15 -3.62
N TYR A 136 -19.19 -11.33 -3.92
CA TYR A 136 -18.84 -10.90 -5.28
C TYR A 136 -17.51 -11.55 -5.66
N VAL A 137 -17.51 -12.29 -6.76
CA VAL A 137 -16.34 -13.07 -7.18
C VAL A 137 -15.85 -12.64 -8.55
N LYS A 138 -14.61 -12.18 -8.60
CA LYS A 138 -13.88 -11.90 -9.84
C LYS A 138 -12.79 -12.94 -10.05
N LYS A 139 -12.80 -13.55 -11.24
CA LYS A 139 -11.71 -14.41 -11.71
C LYS A 139 -11.05 -13.79 -12.93
N GLY A 140 -9.77 -14.05 -13.10
CA GLY A 140 -9.03 -13.59 -14.27
C GLY A 140 -7.57 -14.01 -14.21
N THR A 141 -6.84 -13.63 -15.23
CA THR A 141 -5.39 -13.79 -15.31
C THR A 141 -4.73 -12.41 -15.25
N ALA A 142 -3.69 -12.26 -14.45
CA ALA A 142 -2.86 -11.07 -14.40
C ALA A 142 -1.44 -11.41 -14.80
N CYS A 143 -0.79 -10.54 -15.58
CA CYS A 143 0.60 -10.67 -15.98
C CYS A 143 1.42 -9.53 -15.40
N ARG A 144 2.68 -9.84 -15.04
CA ARG A 144 3.62 -8.88 -14.51
C ARG A 144 4.29 -8.15 -15.66
N GLU A 145 4.13 -6.85 -15.70
CA GLU A 145 4.76 -5.95 -16.67
C GLU A 145 6.25 -5.74 -16.35
N GLN A 146 6.99 -5.20 -17.31
CA GLN A 146 8.44 -4.93 -17.16
C GLN A 146 8.75 -3.92 -16.04
N ASN A 147 7.83 -3.01 -15.75
CA ASN A 147 7.91 -2.06 -14.64
C ASN A 147 7.64 -2.68 -13.26
N GLY A 148 7.32 -3.99 -13.21
CA GLY A 148 7.02 -4.75 -12.00
C GLY A 148 5.55 -4.70 -11.56
N ASN A 149 4.69 -4.00 -12.28
CA ASN A 149 3.25 -3.92 -12.01
C ASN A 149 2.53 -5.18 -12.50
N TRP A 150 1.33 -5.40 -11.95
CA TRP A 150 0.44 -6.45 -12.41
C TRP A 150 -0.74 -5.84 -13.16
N ALA A 151 -1.03 -6.35 -14.34
CA ALA A 151 -2.15 -5.93 -15.16
C ALA A 151 -3.05 -7.14 -15.47
N VAL A 152 -4.37 -6.94 -15.41
CA VAL A 152 -5.35 -7.95 -15.81
C VAL A 152 -5.33 -8.10 -17.33
N VAL A 153 -5.26 -9.34 -17.80
CA VAL A 153 -5.35 -9.65 -19.24
C VAL A 153 -6.83 -9.64 -19.66
N PRO A 154 -7.24 -8.76 -20.58
CA PRO A 154 -8.61 -8.73 -21.05
C PRO A 154 -9.01 -10.05 -21.72
N GLY A 155 -10.18 -10.58 -21.36
CA GLY A 155 -10.73 -11.78 -21.99
C GLY A 155 -10.15 -13.12 -21.51
N ALA A 156 -9.14 -13.12 -20.65
CA ALA A 156 -8.68 -14.34 -19.99
C ALA A 156 -9.58 -14.63 -18.76
N THR A 157 -10.59 -15.46 -18.97
CA THR A 157 -11.34 -16.10 -17.86
C THR A 157 -10.67 -17.43 -17.57
N GLY A 158 -10.11 -17.53 -16.37
CA GLY A 158 -9.57 -18.80 -15.86
C GLY A 158 -10.67 -19.79 -15.51
#